data_adec5dc4a3ece9999744c8641a3237c5
#
_entry.id   adec5dc4a3ece9999744c8641a3237c5
#
_cell.length_a   1.000
_cell.length_b   1.000
_cell.length_c   1.000
_cell.angle_alpha   90.00
_cell.angle_beta   90.00
_cell.angle_gamma   90.00
#
_symmetry.space_group_name_H-M   'P 1'
#
loop_
_entity.id
_entity.type
_entity.pdbx_description
1 polymer ?
#
loop_
_entity_poly.entity_id
_entity_poly.type
_entity_poly.pdbx_seq_one_letter_code
_entity_poly.pdbx_strand_id
1 'polypeptide(L)' 'STDQKYLTDNVNTECCYYPEGKQLVVINNADTEQTATVKTDAGDKTVTLSAFDTQIVQL' A
#
# COMPACT_ATOMS: atom_id res chain seq x y z
N SER A 1 -7.25 11.17 9.22
CA SER A 1 -5.92 11.67 9.53
C SER A 1 -5.18 12.06 8.27
N THR A 2 -4.43 13.12 8.35
CA THR A 2 -3.62 13.59 7.23
C THR A 2 -2.20 13.05 7.30
N ASP A 3 -1.82 12.44 8.40
CA ASP A 3 -0.47 11.96 8.59
C ASP A 3 -0.36 10.54 8.08
N GLN A 4 0.26 10.39 6.91
CA GLN A 4 0.55 9.08 6.36
C GLN A 4 2.01 8.77 6.60
N LYS A 5 2.26 7.69 7.31
CA LYS A 5 3.63 7.27 7.57
C LYS A 5 4.33 6.85 6.28
N TYR A 6 3.59 6.17 5.40
CA TYR A 6 4.14 5.65 4.15
C TYR A 6 3.28 6.07 2.97
N LEU A 7 3.92 6.13 1.80
CA LEU A 7 3.27 6.47 0.53
C LEU A 7 3.65 5.43 -0.50
N THR A 8 2.73 5.18 -1.45
CA THR A 8 3.05 4.33 -2.59
C THR A 8 3.73 5.16 -3.68
N ASP A 9 4.43 4.49 -4.58
CA ASP A 9 5.02 5.12 -5.76
C ASP A 9 4.06 5.18 -6.94
N ASN A 10 2.83 4.74 -6.78
CA ASN A 10 1.84 4.66 -7.86
C ASN A 10 0.62 5.50 -7.50
N VAL A 11 0.35 6.54 -8.30
CA VAL A 11 -0.72 7.49 -8.02
C VAL A 11 -2.12 6.88 -8.07
N ASN A 12 -2.27 5.70 -8.69
CA ASN A 12 -3.54 4.98 -8.73
C ASN A 12 -3.77 4.12 -7.51
N THR A 13 -2.84 4.16 -6.57
CA THR A 13 -2.91 3.35 -5.35
C THR A 13 -2.72 4.24 -4.13
N GLU A 14 -3.14 3.72 -2.98
CA GLU A 14 -2.89 4.38 -1.71
C GLU A 14 -2.62 3.33 -0.65
N CYS A 15 -2.02 3.75 0.45
CA CYS A 15 -1.78 2.83 1.54
C CYS A 15 -2.06 3.49 2.88
N CYS A 16 -2.39 2.64 3.85
CA CYS A 16 -2.57 3.03 5.24
C CYS A 16 -1.74 2.08 6.11
N TYR A 17 -1.07 2.64 7.11
CA TYR A 17 -0.29 1.84 8.03
C TYR A 17 -0.98 1.76 9.39
N TYR A 18 -1.09 0.55 9.91
CA TYR A 18 -1.68 0.28 11.22
C TYR A 18 -0.57 -0.19 12.16
N PRO A 19 -0.06 0.70 13.02
CA PRO A 19 1.13 0.39 13.82
C PRO A 19 0.92 -0.72 14.84
N GLU A 20 -0.30 -0.88 15.35
CA GLU A 20 -0.57 -1.89 16.37
C GLU A 20 -0.29 -3.30 15.87
N GLY A 21 -0.66 -3.60 14.64
CA GLY A 21 -0.40 -4.89 14.03
C GLY A 21 0.78 -4.88 13.07
N LYS A 22 1.42 -3.72 12.89
CA LYS A 22 2.47 -3.52 11.89
C LYS A 22 2.01 -3.97 10.52
N GLN A 23 0.81 -3.58 10.15
CA GLN A 23 0.19 -3.95 8.89
C GLN A 23 0.10 -2.77 7.96
N LEU A 24 0.45 -3.00 6.71
CA LEU A 24 0.31 -2.02 5.65
C LEU A 24 -0.82 -2.48 4.74
N VAL A 25 -1.85 -1.64 4.60
CA VAL A 25 -2.98 -1.92 3.71
C VAL A 25 -2.78 -1.12 2.44
N VAL A 26 -2.71 -1.80 1.30
CA VAL A 26 -2.50 -1.16 -0.01
C VAL A 26 -3.74 -1.36 -0.84
N ILE A 27 -4.24 -0.28 -1.42
CA ILE A 27 -5.52 -0.24 -2.14
C ILE A 27 -5.26 0.23 -3.57
N ASN A 28 -5.81 -0.51 -4.54
CA ASN A 28 -5.79 -0.12 -5.93
C ASN A 28 -7.11 0.60 -6.26
N ASN A 29 -7.04 1.87 -6.60
CA ASN A 29 -8.19 2.68 -6.94
C ASN A 29 -8.48 2.72 -8.45
N ALA A 30 -7.75 1.94 -9.24
CA ALA A 30 -7.91 1.90 -10.69
C ALA A 30 -8.69 0.67 -11.12
N ASP A 31 -9.27 0.75 -12.30
CA ASP A 31 -10.02 -0.35 -12.91
C ASP A 31 -9.12 -1.30 -13.69
N THR A 32 -7.82 -1.19 -13.52
CA THR A 32 -6.82 -2.07 -14.14
C THR A 32 -5.84 -2.54 -13.07
N GLU A 33 -5.13 -3.62 -13.37
CA GLU A 33 -4.09 -4.13 -12.48
C GLU A 33 -3.01 -3.07 -12.28
N GLN A 34 -2.55 -2.92 -11.05
CA GLN A 34 -1.52 -1.95 -10.67
C GLN A 34 -0.47 -2.62 -9.80
N THR A 35 0.76 -2.18 -9.97
CA THR A 35 1.86 -2.59 -9.09
C THR A 35 2.32 -1.37 -8.31
N ALA A 36 2.44 -1.51 -7.01
CA ALA A 36 2.85 -0.42 -6.12
C ALA A 36 4.01 -0.87 -5.24
N THR A 37 4.94 0.04 -5.02
CA THR A 37 6.05 -0.16 -4.09
C THR A 37 5.95 0.87 -2.99
N VAL A 38 6.08 0.42 -1.75
CA VAL A 38 6.06 1.27 -0.57
C VAL A 38 7.37 1.10 0.15
N LYS A 39 8.08 2.20 0.37
CA LYS A 39 9.33 2.18 1.14
C LYS A 39 8.98 2.26 2.62
N THR A 40 9.36 1.24 3.36
CA THR A 40 9.05 1.15 4.78
C THR A 40 10.32 0.99 5.60
N ASP A 41 10.18 1.12 6.92
CA ASP A 41 11.29 0.87 7.84
C ASP A 41 11.73 -0.60 7.82
N ALA A 42 10.86 -1.48 7.33
CA ALA A 42 11.16 -2.90 7.17
C ALA A 42 11.60 -3.25 5.74
N GLY A 43 11.99 -2.24 4.95
CA GLY A 43 12.41 -2.40 3.57
C GLY A 43 11.30 -2.07 2.59
N ASP A 44 11.59 -2.18 1.30
CA ASP A 44 10.63 -1.90 0.24
C ASP A 44 9.65 -3.07 0.10
N LYS A 45 8.36 -2.74 0.03
CA LYS A 45 7.30 -3.73 -0.16
C LYS A 45 6.62 -3.47 -1.50
N THR A 46 6.65 -4.46 -2.38
CA THR A 46 6.04 -4.36 -3.71
C THR A 46 4.87 -5.33 -3.78
N VAL A 47 3.72 -4.84 -4.23
CA VAL A 47 2.52 -5.65 -4.38
C VAL A 47 1.91 -5.39 -5.75
N THR A 48 1.28 -6.41 -6.32
CA THR A 48 0.49 -6.31 -7.54
C THR A 48 -0.96 -6.57 -7.15
N LEU A 49 -1.82 -5.61 -7.48
CA LEU A 49 -3.23 -5.66 -7.11
C LEU A 49 -4.09 -5.68 -8.37
N SER A 50 -5.07 -6.57 -8.39
CA SER A 50 -6.10 -6.53 -9.43
C SER A 50 -6.92 -5.25 -9.30
N ALA A 51 -7.72 -4.94 -10.32
CA ALA A 51 -8.56 -3.75 -10.32
C ALA A 51 -9.37 -3.63 -9.02
N PHE A 52 -9.29 -2.47 -8.37
CA PHE A 52 -10.02 -2.13 -7.14
C PHE A 52 -9.75 -3.06 -5.95
N ASP A 53 -8.67 -3.82 -6.02
CA ASP A 53 -8.35 -4.79 -4.96
C ASP A 53 -7.61 -4.11 -3.80
N THR A 54 -7.57 -4.82 -2.68
CA THR A 54 -6.86 -4.40 -1.48
C THR A 54 -6.01 -5.56 -0.99
N GLN A 55 -4.78 -5.27 -0.58
CA GLN A 55 -3.90 -6.27 0.02
C GLN A 55 -3.36 -5.76 1.34
N ILE A 56 -3.19 -6.69 2.26
CA ILE A 56 -2.57 -6.40 3.56
C ILE A 56 -1.18 -7.00 3.56
N VAL A 57 -0.20 -6.16 3.86
CA VAL A 57 1.21 -6.57 3.92
C VAL A 57 1.67 -6.50 5.37
N GLN A 58 2.13 -7.62 5.89
CA GLN A 58 2.67 -7.66 7.24
C GLN A 58 4.11 -7.14 7.24
N LEU A 59 4.40 -6.16 8.06
CA LEU A 59 5.74 -5.61 8.18
C LEU A 59 6.56 -6.24 9.30
#